data_e028701882c8e59989413340525c121d
#
_entry.id   e028701882c8e59989413340525c121d
#
_cell.length_a   1.000
_cell.length_b   1.000
_cell.length_c   1.000
_cell.angle_alpha   90.00
_cell.angle_beta   90.00
_cell.angle_gamma   90.00
#
_symmetry.space_group_name_H-M   'P 1'
#
loop_
_entity.id
_entity.type
_entity.pdbx_description
1 polymer ?
#
loop_
_entity_poly.entity_id
_entity_poly.type
_entity_poly.pdbx_seq_one_letter_code
_entity_poly.pdbx_strand_id
1 'polypeptide(L)'
;KHSPSLSTENIQILEALPGKPVRFKLNNHPSSNDAWVGIYAPGASDKDHGEQNKRWKWLREIDVNNASFPKQSEGDWSIRVFSDGGYNLHERKDFTVKPKAEIFSKNHNINQYSQKEILNQTIQNEINNQPLSYYKFIPEKMTWAEHNKQAISMGGNLASISNAIENNKVKEVSTGVNVWLGAVRKGCGNDTGADHWYWSNGEKWSYTNWMKNQPDNYQKSENRVHMTPLSHGQQWNDISEDHQFSAVYELPIIEESVD
;
A
#
# COMPACT_ATOMS: atom_id res chain seq x y z
N LYS A 1 -20.45 29.15 -27.31
CA LYS A 1 -20.30 28.02 -26.38
C LYS A 1 -19.33 27.01 -27.02
N HIS A 2 -18.07 27.07 -26.61
CA HIS A 2 -17.10 26.05 -26.96
C HIS A 2 -17.10 25.06 -25.78
N SER A 3 -17.57 23.85 -26.04
CA SER A 3 -17.33 22.70 -25.16
C SER A 3 -15.84 22.36 -25.23
N PRO A 4 -15.15 22.14 -24.10
CA PRO A 4 -13.79 21.63 -24.16
C PRO A 4 -13.82 20.22 -24.74
N SER A 5 -13.09 19.98 -25.83
CA SER A 5 -12.86 18.64 -26.35
C SER A 5 -12.01 17.89 -25.33
N LEU A 6 -12.53 16.83 -24.75
CA LEU A 6 -11.76 15.84 -24.03
C LEU A 6 -10.73 15.25 -25.02
N SER A 7 -9.48 15.66 -24.88
CA SER A 7 -8.38 15.01 -25.55
C SER A 7 -8.22 13.62 -24.94
N THR A 8 -8.69 12.58 -25.62
CA THR A 8 -8.43 11.20 -25.22
C THR A 8 -6.94 10.94 -25.39
N GLU A 9 -6.20 10.87 -24.30
CA GLU A 9 -4.80 10.46 -24.33
C GLU A 9 -4.70 9.07 -24.96
N ASN A 10 -3.78 8.89 -25.92
CA ASN A 10 -3.60 7.61 -26.60
C ASN A 10 -3.07 6.52 -25.67
N ILE A 11 -2.22 6.88 -24.70
CA ILE A 11 -1.73 6.01 -23.64
C ILE A 11 -2.22 6.59 -22.31
N GLN A 12 -3.07 5.85 -21.62
CA GLN A 12 -3.58 6.21 -20.29
C GLN A 12 -2.92 5.33 -19.22
N ILE A 13 -2.25 5.91 -18.26
CA ILE A 13 -1.73 5.20 -17.08
C ILE A 13 -2.88 4.99 -16.10
N LEU A 14 -3.19 3.73 -15.80
CA LEU A 14 -4.25 3.34 -14.87
C LEU A 14 -3.71 3.17 -13.45
N GLU A 15 -2.46 2.69 -13.32
CA GLU A 15 -1.79 2.48 -12.04
C GLU A 15 -0.27 2.55 -12.21
N ALA A 16 0.41 3.33 -11.37
CA ALA A 16 1.86 3.45 -11.33
C ALA A 16 2.32 3.71 -9.88
N LEU A 17 2.12 2.72 -9.01
CA LEU A 17 2.44 2.79 -7.60
C LEU A 17 3.67 1.96 -7.27
N PRO A 18 4.48 2.35 -6.27
CA PRO A 18 5.60 1.55 -5.79
C PRO A 18 5.16 0.14 -5.38
N GLY A 19 5.94 -0.85 -5.77
CA GLY A 19 5.65 -2.25 -5.44
C GLY A 19 4.48 -2.90 -6.18
N LYS A 20 3.71 -2.15 -6.96
CA LYS A 20 2.59 -2.66 -7.78
C LYS A 20 2.99 -2.76 -9.25
N PRO A 21 2.34 -3.64 -10.04
CA PRO A 21 2.47 -3.62 -11.49
C PRO A 21 2.06 -2.25 -12.06
N VAL A 22 2.78 -1.76 -13.05
CA VAL A 22 2.35 -0.59 -13.82
C VAL A 22 1.25 -1.01 -14.77
N ARG A 23 0.05 -0.46 -14.62
CA ARG A 23 -1.12 -0.76 -15.46
C ARG A 23 -1.43 0.42 -16.37
N PHE A 24 -1.80 0.11 -17.60
CA PHE A 24 -2.09 1.13 -18.60
C PHE A 24 -3.11 0.65 -19.63
N LYS A 25 -3.70 1.60 -20.36
CA LYS A 25 -4.62 1.37 -21.47
C LYS A 25 -4.11 2.11 -22.71
N LEU A 26 -4.27 1.49 -23.88
CA LEU A 26 -4.00 2.09 -25.18
C LEU A 26 -5.33 2.42 -25.87
N ASN A 27 -5.69 3.70 -25.94
CA ASN A 27 -6.94 4.15 -26.57
C ASN A 27 -6.82 4.22 -28.10
N ASN A 28 -5.59 4.43 -28.60
CA ASN A 28 -5.25 4.35 -30.02
C ASN A 28 -3.90 3.66 -30.16
N HIS A 29 -3.80 2.66 -31.02
CA HIS A 29 -2.59 1.88 -31.21
C HIS A 29 -2.47 1.36 -32.66
N PRO A 30 -1.24 1.04 -33.10
CA PRO A 30 -1.04 0.45 -34.45
C PRO A 30 -1.76 -0.88 -34.59
N SER A 31 -2.26 -1.13 -35.79
CA SER A 31 -2.93 -2.40 -36.19
C SER A 31 -1.96 -3.46 -36.70
N SER A 32 -0.68 -3.16 -36.82
CA SER A 32 0.33 -4.12 -37.27
C SER A 32 0.47 -5.30 -36.30
N ASN A 33 0.59 -6.49 -36.81
CA ASN A 33 0.87 -7.70 -36.04
C ASN A 33 2.23 -7.65 -35.30
N ASP A 34 3.16 -6.84 -35.83
CA ASP A 34 4.50 -6.67 -35.29
C ASP A 34 4.64 -5.36 -34.48
N ALA A 35 3.51 -4.73 -34.13
CA ALA A 35 3.50 -3.62 -33.20
C ALA A 35 3.72 -4.11 -31.77
N TRP A 36 4.45 -3.34 -30.99
CA TRP A 36 4.80 -3.70 -29.63
C TRP A 36 4.83 -2.50 -28.68
N VAL A 37 4.82 -2.78 -27.39
CA VAL A 37 4.88 -1.77 -26.32
C VAL A 37 5.98 -2.12 -25.34
N GLY A 38 6.71 -1.11 -24.86
CA GLY A 38 7.75 -1.27 -23.86
C GLY A 38 7.63 -0.26 -22.72
N ILE A 39 8.23 -0.61 -21.56
CA ILE A 39 8.42 0.27 -20.44
C ILE A 39 9.91 0.61 -20.29
N TYR A 40 10.23 1.90 -20.18
CA TYR A 40 11.59 2.42 -20.27
C TYR A 40 11.93 3.27 -19.04
N ALA A 41 13.17 3.10 -18.57
CA ALA A 41 13.75 4.00 -17.58
C ALA A 41 14.05 5.39 -18.17
N PRO A 42 14.23 6.42 -17.34
CA PRO A 42 14.62 7.75 -17.80
C PRO A 42 15.91 7.71 -18.64
N GLY A 43 15.90 8.44 -19.76
CA GLY A 43 17.07 8.55 -20.65
C GLY A 43 17.38 7.34 -21.51
N ALA A 44 16.64 6.23 -21.37
CA ALA A 44 16.83 5.08 -22.23
C ALA A 44 16.50 5.40 -23.69
N SER A 45 17.33 4.93 -24.64
CA SER A 45 17.09 5.07 -26.07
C SER A 45 15.84 4.31 -26.51
N ASP A 46 15.13 4.77 -27.55
CA ASP A 46 14.03 4.02 -28.15
C ASP A 46 14.49 2.67 -28.74
N LYS A 47 15.77 2.56 -29.08
CA LYS A 47 16.38 1.33 -29.61
C LYS A 47 16.81 0.34 -28.53
N ASP A 48 16.61 0.70 -27.25
CA ASP A 48 16.97 -0.15 -26.12
C ASP A 48 15.72 -0.79 -25.51
N HIS A 49 15.18 -1.83 -26.15
CA HIS A 49 14.16 -2.64 -25.50
C HIS A 49 14.75 -3.60 -24.46
N GLY A 50 16.06 -3.58 -24.32
CA GLY A 50 16.83 -4.30 -23.32
C GLY A 50 16.69 -5.82 -23.38
N GLU A 51 17.69 -6.52 -22.95
CA GLU A 51 17.69 -7.98 -22.73
C GLU A 51 16.71 -8.41 -21.62
N GLN A 52 15.93 -7.48 -21.08
CA GLN A 52 15.03 -7.73 -19.97
C GLN A 52 13.66 -8.17 -20.50
N ASN A 53 13.53 -9.46 -20.71
CA ASN A 53 12.34 -10.19 -21.20
C ASN A 53 10.97 -9.83 -20.56
N LYS A 54 10.89 -8.88 -19.66
CA LYS A 54 9.67 -8.46 -18.96
C LYS A 54 9.31 -6.99 -19.18
N ARG A 55 10.10 -6.28 -20.00
CA ARG A 55 9.93 -4.83 -20.23
C ARG A 55 9.32 -4.48 -21.58
N TRP A 56 8.97 -5.47 -22.41
CA TRP A 56 8.26 -5.27 -23.65
C TRP A 56 7.29 -6.41 -23.94
N LYS A 57 6.28 -6.17 -24.76
CA LYS A 57 5.25 -7.13 -25.18
C LYS A 57 4.73 -6.79 -26.56
N TRP A 58 4.39 -7.80 -27.37
CA TRP A 58 3.64 -7.61 -28.59
C TRP A 58 2.22 -7.14 -28.29
N LEU A 59 1.69 -6.17 -29.05
CA LEU A 59 0.31 -5.71 -28.85
C LEU A 59 -0.71 -6.81 -29.06
N ARG A 60 -0.46 -7.74 -29.96
CA ARG A 60 -1.31 -8.92 -30.21
C ARG A 60 -1.41 -9.90 -29.02
N GLU A 61 -0.52 -9.79 -28.05
CA GLU A 61 -0.44 -10.72 -26.89
C GLU A 61 -0.99 -10.12 -25.61
N ILE A 62 -1.48 -8.89 -25.65
CA ILE A 62 -1.98 -8.19 -24.47
C ILE A 62 -3.42 -7.70 -24.64
N ASP A 63 -4.14 -7.54 -23.55
CA ASP A 63 -5.35 -6.75 -23.52
C ASP A 63 -5.00 -5.26 -23.49
N VAL A 64 -5.17 -4.58 -24.61
CA VAL A 64 -4.84 -3.14 -24.75
C VAL A 64 -5.68 -2.24 -23.85
N ASN A 65 -6.82 -2.71 -23.33
CA ASN A 65 -7.64 -1.97 -22.38
C ASN A 65 -7.17 -2.13 -20.94
N ASN A 66 -6.32 -3.13 -20.64
CA ASN A 66 -5.86 -3.43 -19.30
C ASN A 66 -4.48 -4.09 -19.30
N ALA A 67 -3.54 -3.50 -20.01
CA ALA A 67 -2.18 -4.01 -20.11
C ALA A 67 -1.38 -3.70 -18.83
N SER A 68 -0.35 -4.51 -18.56
CA SER A 68 0.53 -4.27 -17.42
C SER A 68 1.97 -4.68 -17.68
N PHE A 69 2.88 -3.99 -16.99
CA PHE A 69 4.26 -4.43 -16.79
C PHE A 69 4.50 -4.76 -15.31
N PRO A 70 5.50 -5.60 -14.99
CA PRO A 70 5.91 -5.82 -13.61
C PRO A 70 6.19 -4.51 -12.87
N LYS A 71 6.16 -4.56 -11.54
CA LYS A 71 6.52 -3.42 -10.70
C LYS A 71 7.85 -2.78 -11.11
N GLN A 72 7.88 -1.46 -11.14
CA GLN A 72 9.08 -0.66 -11.38
C GLN A 72 9.53 0.02 -10.07
N SER A 73 10.80 0.43 -10.01
CA SER A 73 11.29 1.30 -8.94
C SER A 73 10.64 2.68 -8.99
N GLU A 74 10.61 3.38 -7.88
CA GLU A 74 10.20 4.78 -7.85
C GLU A 74 11.05 5.62 -8.79
N GLY A 75 10.43 6.68 -9.32
CA GLY A 75 11.05 7.59 -10.28
C GLY A 75 10.29 7.64 -11.60
N ASP A 76 10.88 8.35 -12.55
CA ASP A 76 10.29 8.60 -13.86
C ASP A 76 10.47 7.40 -14.78
N TRP A 77 9.44 7.13 -15.56
CA TRP A 77 9.35 6.03 -16.52
C TRP A 77 8.59 6.47 -17.75
N SER A 78 8.66 5.70 -18.84
CA SER A 78 7.82 5.91 -20.02
C SER A 78 7.26 4.61 -20.56
N ILE A 79 5.97 4.63 -20.97
CA ILE A 79 5.41 3.63 -21.87
C ILE A 79 5.63 4.14 -23.30
N ARG A 80 6.17 3.29 -24.17
CA ARG A 80 6.42 3.58 -25.58
C ARG A 80 5.81 2.51 -26.43
N VAL A 81 5.03 2.92 -27.44
CA VAL A 81 4.39 2.05 -28.42
C VAL A 81 5.11 2.19 -29.75
N PHE A 82 5.43 1.10 -30.39
CA PHE A 82 6.11 1.03 -31.69
C PHE A 82 5.22 0.41 -32.75
N SER A 83 5.25 0.98 -33.95
CA SER A 83 4.30 0.65 -35.00
C SER A 83 4.61 -0.62 -35.76
N ASP A 84 5.82 -1.16 -35.64
CA ASP A 84 6.31 -2.35 -36.35
C ASP A 84 7.29 -3.15 -35.49
N GLY A 85 7.86 -4.21 -35.99
CA GLY A 85 8.89 -5.03 -35.33
C GLY A 85 10.23 -4.33 -35.13
N GLY A 86 10.38 -3.08 -35.60
CA GLY A 86 11.55 -2.23 -35.38
C GLY A 86 11.32 -1.24 -34.26
N TYR A 87 11.97 -0.08 -34.37
CA TYR A 87 11.95 0.97 -33.37
C TYR A 87 11.27 2.27 -33.88
N ASN A 88 10.27 2.13 -34.75
CA ASN A 88 9.46 3.26 -35.20
C ASN A 88 8.47 3.63 -34.12
N LEU A 89 8.83 4.63 -33.31
CA LEU A 89 8.02 5.12 -32.22
C LEU A 89 6.69 5.67 -32.74
N HIS A 90 5.58 5.11 -32.27
CA HIS A 90 4.23 5.54 -32.57
C HIS A 90 3.72 6.53 -31.54
N GLU A 91 3.93 6.22 -30.24
CA GLU A 91 3.43 7.03 -29.13
C GLU A 91 4.32 6.85 -27.91
N ARG A 92 4.41 7.90 -27.06
CA ARG A 92 5.13 7.87 -25.80
C ARG A 92 4.32 8.58 -24.71
N LYS A 93 4.23 7.96 -23.54
CA LYS A 93 3.69 8.56 -22.33
C LYS A 93 4.72 8.47 -21.21
N ASP A 94 5.19 9.62 -20.76
CA ASP A 94 6.01 9.72 -19.55
C ASP A 94 5.11 9.74 -18.33
N PHE A 95 5.55 9.09 -17.26
CA PHE A 95 4.84 9.02 -15.98
C PHE A 95 5.84 8.78 -14.86
N THR A 96 5.41 9.01 -13.62
CA THR A 96 6.23 8.79 -12.45
C THR A 96 5.64 7.67 -11.60
N VAL A 97 6.44 6.66 -11.27
CA VAL A 97 6.13 5.69 -10.21
C VAL A 97 6.44 6.37 -8.89
N LYS A 98 5.41 6.76 -8.18
CA LYS A 98 5.51 7.42 -6.88
C LYS A 98 4.33 7.03 -6.01
N PRO A 99 4.48 7.09 -4.67
CA PRO A 99 3.34 7.02 -3.78
C PRO A 99 2.29 8.02 -4.24
N LYS A 100 1.03 7.63 -4.17
CA LYS A 100 -0.08 8.52 -4.54
C LYS A 100 -0.02 9.75 -3.64
N ALA A 101 0.39 10.91 -4.18
CA ALA A 101 0.33 12.17 -3.46
C ALA A 101 -1.14 12.54 -3.32
N GLU A 102 -1.57 12.78 -2.09
CA GLU A 102 -2.97 13.04 -1.78
C GLU A 102 -3.32 14.48 -2.06
N ILE A 103 -4.42 14.65 -2.76
CA ILE A 103 -5.21 15.89 -2.75
C ILE A 103 -6.32 15.65 -1.73
N PHE A 104 -6.32 16.40 -0.65
CA PHE A 104 -7.34 16.29 0.39
C PHE A 104 -8.70 16.74 -0.15
N SER A 105 -9.61 15.80 -0.35
CA SER A 105 -11.03 16.11 -0.51
C SER A 105 -11.62 16.52 0.85
N LYS A 106 -12.29 17.66 0.90
CA LYS A 106 -12.78 18.33 2.10
C LYS A 106 -13.95 17.63 2.83
N ASN A 107 -14.42 16.50 2.39
CA ASN A 107 -15.59 15.86 2.99
C ASN A 107 -15.41 14.34 3.04
N HIS A 108 -15.03 13.79 4.15
CA HIS A 108 -15.54 12.61 4.87
C HIS A 108 -14.53 12.11 5.89
N ASN A 109 -14.92 12.19 7.16
CA ASN A 109 -14.30 11.52 8.33
C ASN A 109 -12.82 11.78 8.69
N ILE A 110 -12.27 12.95 8.38
CA ILE A 110 -10.97 13.40 8.90
C ILE A 110 -11.12 14.07 10.28
N ASN A 111 -12.22 13.88 10.98
CA ASN A 111 -12.47 14.48 12.30
C ASN A 111 -11.56 13.98 13.43
N GLN A 112 -10.61 13.06 13.15
CA GLN A 112 -9.67 12.55 14.17
C GLN A 112 -8.31 13.26 14.19
N TYR A 113 -7.94 14.00 13.16
CA TYR A 113 -6.63 14.66 13.10
C TYR A 113 -6.78 16.14 12.78
N SER A 114 -6.03 17.00 13.52
CA SER A 114 -5.92 18.40 13.14
C SER A 114 -5.20 18.54 11.79
N GLN A 115 -5.48 19.61 11.04
CA GLN A 115 -4.80 19.88 9.75
C GLN A 115 -3.27 19.92 9.91
N LYS A 116 -2.77 20.35 11.06
CA LYS A 116 -1.35 20.38 11.40
C LYS A 116 -0.76 18.98 11.56
N GLU A 117 -1.50 18.06 12.18
CA GLU A 117 -1.07 16.66 12.33
C GLU A 117 -1.04 15.94 10.99
N ILE A 118 -2.04 16.18 10.14
CA ILE A 118 -2.09 15.66 8.78
C ILE A 118 -0.89 16.18 7.97
N LEU A 119 -0.63 17.49 8.00
CA LEU A 119 0.51 18.09 7.30
C LEU A 119 1.85 17.53 7.80
N ASN A 120 2.02 17.40 9.12
CA ASN A 120 3.23 16.82 9.68
C ASN A 120 3.40 15.34 9.29
N GLN A 121 2.32 14.57 9.25
CA GLN A 121 2.35 13.19 8.79
C GLN A 121 2.66 13.10 7.31
N THR A 122 2.10 13.99 6.49
CA THR A 122 2.41 14.11 5.05
C THR A 122 3.90 14.36 4.85
N ILE A 123 4.46 15.34 5.54
CA ILE A 123 5.89 15.67 5.48
C ILE A 123 6.76 14.49 5.91
N GLN A 124 6.41 13.80 7.00
CA GLN A 124 7.15 12.63 7.47
C GLN A 124 7.05 11.43 6.52
N ASN A 125 5.89 11.22 5.90
CA ASN A 125 5.69 10.15 4.93
C ASN A 125 6.39 10.45 3.59
N GLU A 126 6.43 11.72 3.17
CA GLU A 126 7.26 12.14 2.02
C GLU A 126 8.75 11.89 2.28
N ILE A 127 9.23 12.15 3.51
CA ILE A 127 10.61 11.86 3.92
C ILE A 127 10.88 10.36 3.95
N ASN A 128 9.88 9.55 4.32
CA ASN A 128 10.02 8.11 4.53
C ASN A 128 9.50 7.27 3.35
N ASN A 129 8.96 7.90 2.30
CA ASN A 129 8.33 7.24 1.14
C ASN A 129 7.22 6.24 1.51
N GLN A 130 6.49 6.47 2.61
CA GLN A 130 5.38 5.62 3.03
C GLN A 130 4.05 6.20 2.52
N PRO A 131 3.10 5.36 2.07
CA PRO A 131 1.78 5.84 1.70
C PRO A 131 1.06 6.41 2.93
N LEU A 132 0.31 7.50 2.72
CA LEU A 132 -0.51 8.06 3.80
C LEU A 132 -1.59 7.07 4.20
N SER A 133 -1.70 6.84 5.51
CA SER A 133 -2.69 5.96 6.10
C SER A 133 -3.37 6.62 7.31
N TYR A 134 -4.50 6.08 7.69
CA TYR A 134 -5.17 6.45 8.93
C TYR A 134 -5.58 5.20 9.70
N TYR A 135 -5.66 5.33 11.02
CA TYR A 135 -6.13 4.25 11.88
C TYR A 135 -7.64 4.32 12.08
N LYS A 136 -8.31 3.17 11.91
CA LYS A 136 -9.74 3.02 12.09
C LYS A 136 -10.05 1.94 13.11
N PHE A 137 -10.82 2.29 14.14
CA PHE A 137 -11.35 1.32 15.09
C PHE A 137 -12.48 0.51 14.47
N ILE A 138 -12.44 -0.79 14.62
CA ILE A 138 -13.45 -1.77 14.18
C ILE A 138 -13.99 -2.46 15.43
N PRO A 139 -15.23 -2.15 15.85
CA PRO A 139 -15.77 -2.60 17.14
C PRO A 139 -16.20 -4.07 17.15
N GLU A 140 -16.40 -4.67 16.00
CA GLU A 140 -16.81 -6.07 15.87
C GLU A 140 -15.75 -6.97 16.51
N LYS A 141 -16.21 -7.97 17.27
CA LYS A 141 -15.33 -8.95 17.89
C LYS A 141 -15.17 -10.15 16.98
N MET A 142 -14.00 -10.29 16.41
CA MET A 142 -13.64 -11.38 15.51
C MET A 142 -12.24 -11.91 15.86
N THR A 143 -11.91 -13.07 15.31
CA THR A 143 -10.55 -13.60 15.38
C THR A 143 -9.56 -12.72 14.62
N TRP A 144 -8.28 -12.88 14.90
CA TRP A 144 -7.23 -12.15 14.19
C TRP A 144 -7.30 -12.39 12.67
N ALA A 145 -7.52 -13.64 12.25
CA ALA A 145 -7.58 -14.01 10.84
C ALA A 145 -8.76 -13.38 10.09
N GLU A 146 -9.94 -13.31 10.75
CA GLU A 146 -11.12 -12.65 10.19
C GLU A 146 -10.89 -11.15 10.03
N HIS A 147 -10.35 -10.48 11.05
CA HIS A 147 -9.99 -9.06 10.97
C HIS A 147 -8.95 -8.80 9.89
N ASN A 148 -7.89 -9.63 9.80
CA ASN A 148 -6.87 -9.46 8.78
C ASN A 148 -7.45 -9.57 7.36
N LYS A 149 -8.32 -10.56 7.13
CA LYS A 149 -9.03 -10.71 5.86
C LYS A 149 -9.90 -9.49 5.54
N GLN A 150 -10.63 -8.98 6.53
CA GLN A 150 -11.49 -7.80 6.35
C GLN A 150 -10.65 -6.55 6.08
N ALA A 151 -9.57 -6.30 6.82
CA ALA A 151 -8.68 -5.17 6.59
C ALA A 151 -8.11 -5.18 5.16
N ILE A 152 -7.65 -6.34 4.69
CA ILE A 152 -7.18 -6.51 3.31
C ILE A 152 -8.29 -6.24 2.29
N SER A 153 -9.52 -6.69 2.53
CA SER A 153 -10.66 -6.42 1.62
C SER A 153 -11.01 -4.93 1.54
N MET A 154 -10.68 -4.16 2.57
CA MET A 154 -10.83 -2.70 2.62
C MET A 154 -9.62 -1.95 2.04
N GLY A 155 -8.65 -2.65 1.47
CA GLY A 155 -7.44 -2.08 0.87
C GLY A 155 -6.33 -1.73 1.86
N GLY A 156 -6.48 -2.11 3.14
CA GLY A 156 -5.51 -1.85 4.19
C GLY A 156 -5.02 -3.10 4.90
N ASN A 157 -4.61 -2.94 6.15
CA ASN A 157 -4.07 -4.01 6.99
C ASN A 157 -4.54 -3.84 8.44
N LEU A 158 -4.34 -4.84 9.28
CA LEU A 158 -4.30 -4.63 10.72
C LEU A 158 -3.16 -3.67 11.07
N ALA A 159 -3.38 -2.79 12.05
CA ALA A 159 -2.42 -1.75 12.40
C ALA A 159 -1.03 -2.30 12.68
N SER A 160 -0.03 -1.75 12.00
CA SER A 160 1.39 -1.84 12.33
C SER A 160 1.83 -0.61 13.13
N ILE A 161 2.85 -0.74 13.95
CA ILE A 161 3.31 0.34 14.82
C ILE A 161 4.83 0.39 14.81
N SER A 162 5.38 1.41 14.19
CA SER A 162 6.82 1.58 13.98
C SER A 162 7.47 2.56 14.97
N ASN A 163 6.66 3.34 15.71
CA ASN A 163 7.13 4.35 16.66
C ASN A 163 6.09 4.69 17.74
N ALA A 164 6.50 5.50 18.72
CA ALA A 164 5.64 5.89 19.83
C ALA A 164 4.46 6.80 19.43
N ILE A 165 4.60 7.57 18.34
CA ILE A 165 3.53 8.46 17.86
C ILE A 165 2.40 7.60 17.30
N GLU A 166 2.70 6.61 16.47
CA GLU A 166 1.72 5.66 15.95
C GLU A 166 1.07 4.85 17.06
N ASN A 167 1.87 4.40 18.04
CA ASN A 167 1.32 3.70 19.20
C ASN A 167 0.29 4.54 19.97
N ASN A 168 0.54 5.83 20.13
CA ASN A 168 -0.41 6.75 20.78
C ASN A 168 -1.67 6.95 19.93
N LYS A 169 -1.54 7.08 18.63
CA LYS A 169 -2.70 7.16 17.70
C LYS A 169 -3.57 5.91 17.79
N VAL A 170 -2.97 4.72 17.80
CA VAL A 170 -3.70 3.46 17.96
C VAL A 170 -4.39 3.39 19.33
N LYS A 171 -3.74 3.85 20.41
CA LYS A 171 -4.37 3.99 21.74
C LYS A 171 -5.60 4.88 21.74
N GLU A 172 -5.51 6.04 21.08
CA GLU A 172 -6.60 7.00 20.97
C GLU A 172 -7.81 6.41 20.25
N VAL A 173 -7.59 5.78 19.07
CA VAL A 173 -8.70 5.23 18.30
C VAL A 173 -9.27 3.95 18.88
N SER A 174 -8.50 3.16 19.65
CA SER A 174 -8.94 1.88 20.23
C SER A 174 -10.00 2.02 21.32
N THR A 175 -10.30 3.24 21.74
CA THR A 175 -11.30 3.53 22.78
C THR A 175 -11.07 2.81 24.12
N GLY A 176 -9.85 2.34 24.36
CA GLY A 176 -9.44 1.70 25.62
C GLY A 176 -9.93 0.26 25.82
N VAL A 177 -10.32 -0.43 24.74
CA VAL A 177 -10.67 -1.86 24.77
C VAL A 177 -9.53 -2.72 24.22
N ASN A 178 -9.65 -4.06 24.31
CA ASN A 178 -8.73 -4.97 23.63
C ASN A 178 -8.87 -4.82 22.13
N VAL A 179 -7.75 -4.63 21.42
CA VAL A 179 -7.76 -4.55 19.95
C VAL A 179 -6.62 -5.36 19.35
N TRP A 180 -6.90 -6.11 18.29
CA TRP A 180 -5.91 -6.78 17.49
C TRP A 180 -4.98 -5.78 16.82
N LEU A 181 -3.68 -6.12 16.77
CA LEU A 181 -2.64 -5.49 15.96
C LEU A 181 -2.17 -6.46 14.87
N GLY A 182 -1.50 -5.96 13.84
CA GLY A 182 -1.02 -6.74 12.70
C GLY A 182 0.21 -7.61 12.95
N ALA A 183 0.59 -7.81 14.20
CA ALA A 183 1.80 -8.54 14.55
C ALA A 183 1.61 -10.05 14.58
N VAL A 184 2.63 -10.76 14.06
CA VAL A 184 2.67 -12.21 13.95
C VAL A 184 3.99 -12.76 14.50
N ARG A 185 3.92 -13.83 15.29
CA ARG A 185 5.10 -14.51 15.84
C ARG A 185 5.79 -15.38 14.80
N LYS A 186 7.12 -15.35 14.80
CA LYS A 186 7.98 -16.31 14.11
C LYS A 186 8.51 -17.33 15.14
N GLY A 187 8.23 -18.58 14.93
CA GLY A 187 8.74 -19.61 15.84
C GLY A 187 8.08 -19.61 17.24
N CYS A 188 8.75 -20.14 18.24
CA CYS A 188 8.22 -20.38 19.58
C CYS A 188 9.00 -19.69 20.73
N GLY A 189 9.88 -18.76 20.44
CA GLY A 189 10.64 -18.03 21.47
C GLY A 189 9.83 -16.92 22.14
N ASN A 190 10.31 -16.44 23.31
CA ASN A 190 9.69 -15.33 24.05
C ASN A 190 10.41 -14.01 23.81
N ASP A 191 11.21 -13.92 22.78
CA ASP A 191 11.96 -12.71 22.45
C ASP A 191 11.03 -11.63 21.89
N THR A 192 11.37 -10.37 22.17
CA THR A 192 10.58 -9.20 21.75
C THR A 192 10.99 -8.64 20.40
N GLY A 193 12.07 -9.14 19.83
CA GLY A 193 12.76 -8.56 18.68
C GLY A 193 12.22 -9.00 17.31
N ALA A 194 12.78 -8.41 16.26
CA ALA A 194 12.47 -8.69 14.88
C ALA A 194 12.73 -10.13 14.44
N ASP A 195 13.56 -10.86 15.17
CA ASP A 195 13.82 -12.27 14.89
C ASP A 195 12.62 -13.18 15.22
N HIS A 196 11.75 -12.72 16.14
CA HIS A 196 10.59 -13.47 16.61
C HIS A 196 9.25 -12.85 16.23
N TRP A 197 9.22 -11.62 15.75
CA TRP A 197 8.01 -10.91 15.36
C TRP A 197 8.14 -10.23 14.01
N TYR A 198 7.02 -10.09 13.31
CA TYR A 198 6.90 -9.28 12.10
C TYR A 198 5.50 -8.68 11.98
N TRP A 199 5.38 -7.59 11.25
CA TRP A 199 4.10 -7.02 10.86
C TRP A 199 3.56 -7.74 9.62
N SER A 200 2.29 -8.10 9.61
CA SER A 200 1.65 -8.84 8.50
C SER A 200 1.64 -8.07 7.17
N ASN A 201 1.75 -6.75 7.22
CA ASN A 201 1.87 -5.88 6.05
C ASN A 201 3.30 -5.77 5.49
N GLY A 202 4.29 -6.37 6.15
CA GLY A 202 5.70 -6.37 5.74
C GLY A 202 6.50 -5.15 6.19
N GLU A 203 5.94 -4.27 7.00
CA GLU A 203 6.69 -3.17 7.60
C GLU A 203 7.80 -3.65 8.53
N LYS A 204 8.77 -2.76 8.74
CA LYS A 204 9.91 -3.08 9.61
C LYS A 204 9.46 -3.14 11.07
N TRP A 205 9.83 -4.21 11.76
CA TRP A 205 9.71 -4.32 13.21
C TRP A 205 10.78 -3.47 13.88
N SER A 206 10.44 -2.26 14.33
CA SER A 206 11.41 -1.27 14.86
C SER A 206 11.03 -0.69 16.22
N TYR A 207 9.82 -0.95 16.67
CA TYR A 207 9.27 -0.42 17.93
C TYR A 207 8.50 -1.50 18.66
N THR A 208 8.46 -1.43 19.98
CA THR A 208 7.66 -2.32 20.84
C THR A 208 7.10 -1.55 22.05
N ASN A 209 5.93 -1.97 22.52
CA ASN A 209 5.28 -1.45 23.72
C ASN A 209 4.72 -2.59 24.59
N TRP A 210 5.54 -3.63 24.77
CA TRP A 210 5.14 -4.80 25.54
C TRP A 210 4.78 -4.46 26.97
N MET A 211 3.75 -5.10 27.50
CA MET A 211 3.46 -5.11 28.93
C MET A 211 4.59 -5.82 29.68
N LYS A 212 4.74 -5.52 30.97
CA LYS A 212 5.77 -6.15 31.81
C LYS A 212 5.63 -7.68 31.76
N ASN A 213 6.74 -8.37 31.53
CA ASN A 213 6.87 -9.81 31.36
C ASN A 213 6.23 -10.37 30.08
N GLN A 214 5.86 -9.53 29.13
CA GLN A 214 5.40 -9.98 27.82
C GLN A 214 6.46 -9.72 26.75
N PRO A 215 6.46 -10.49 25.66
CA PRO A 215 5.64 -11.67 25.34
C PRO A 215 6.09 -12.90 26.15
N ASP A 216 5.16 -13.73 26.66
CA ASP A 216 5.50 -14.90 27.46
C ASP A 216 5.13 -16.25 26.80
N ASN A 217 4.47 -16.20 25.65
CA ASN A 217 4.05 -17.36 24.87
C ASN A 217 3.35 -18.42 25.74
N TYR A 218 2.39 -17.99 26.56
CA TYR A 218 1.69 -18.86 27.48
C TYR A 218 1.17 -20.11 26.78
N GLN A 219 1.39 -21.26 27.37
CA GLN A 219 1.10 -22.57 26.81
C GLN A 219 1.69 -22.84 25.40
N LYS A 220 2.65 -22.05 24.94
CA LYS A 220 3.25 -22.12 23.61
C LYS A 220 2.25 -21.96 22.45
N SER A 221 1.16 -21.22 22.69
CA SER A 221 0.05 -21.03 21.74
C SER A 221 -0.19 -19.57 21.34
N GLU A 222 0.59 -18.63 21.88
CA GLU A 222 0.38 -17.21 21.66
C GLU A 222 1.18 -16.71 20.46
N ASN A 223 0.50 -16.50 19.34
CA ASN A 223 1.11 -16.22 18.05
C ASN A 223 0.68 -14.90 17.42
N ARG A 224 -0.13 -14.12 18.13
CA ARG A 224 -0.63 -12.80 17.72
C ARG A 224 -0.43 -11.78 18.83
N VAL A 225 -0.59 -10.50 18.51
CA VAL A 225 -0.48 -9.39 19.45
C VAL A 225 -1.79 -8.62 19.50
N HIS A 226 -2.21 -8.32 20.71
CA HIS A 226 -3.27 -7.35 20.95
C HIS A 226 -2.75 -6.19 21.84
N MET A 227 -3.34 -5.03 21.66
CA MET A 227 -3.20 -3.95 22.62
C MET A 227 -4.21 -4.20 23.75
N THR A 228 -3.73 -4.20 24.99
CA THR A 228 -4.56 -4.41 26.17
C THR A 228 -5.49 -3.19 26.43
N PRO A 229 -6.56 -3.34 27.23
CA PRO A 229 -7.46 -2.23 27.51
C PRO A 229 -6.81 -1.15 28.38
N LEU A 230 -7.48 -0.01 28.50
CA LEU A 230 -7.00 1.14 29.28
C LEU A 230 -6.65 0.76 30.74
N SER A 231 -7.43 -0.15 31.34
CA SER A 231 -7.17 -0.65 32.70
C SER A 231 -5.81 -1.37 32.85
N HIS A 232 -5.19 -1.79 31.75
CA HIS A 232 -3.88 -2.43 31.68
C HIS A 232 -2.85 -1.56 30.93
N GLY A 233 -3.11 -0.25 30.80
CA GLY A 233 -2.18 0.73 30.25
C GLY A 233 -2.06 0.73 28.73
N GLN A 234 -2.93 0.02 28.01
CA GLN A 234 -2.88 -0.07 26.55
C GLN A 234 -1.47 -0.45 26.04
N GLN A 235 -0.88 -1.43 26.69
CA GLN A 235 0.38 -2.04 26.30
C GLN A 235 0.13 -3.31 25.50
N TRP A 236 1.17 -3.89 24.94
CA TRP A 236 1.04 -5.07 24.08
C TRP A 236 1.17 -6.36 24.88
N ASN A 237 0.35 -7.33 24.52
CA ASN A 237 0.41 -8.69 25.00
C ASN A 237 0.33 -9.66 23.83
N ASP A 238 1.10 -10.76 23.87
CA ASP A 238 0.88 -11.86 22.95
C ASP A 238 -0.30 -12.71 23.44
N ILE A 239 -1.00 -13.34 22.49
CA ILE A 239 -2.18 -14.11 22.77
C ILE A 239 -2.49 -15.10 21.64
N SER A 240 -3.26 -16.17 21.94
CA SER A 240 -3.75 -17.08 20.91
C SER A 240 -4.67 -16.40 19.91
N GLU A 241 -4.51 -16.72 18.64
CA GLU A 241 -5.33 -16.19 17.53
C GLU A 241 -6.83 -16.56 17.61
N ASP A 242 -7.20 -17.52 18.46
CA ASP A 242 -8.58 -17.97 18.64
C ASP A 242 -9.44 -16.97 19.45
N HIS A 243 -8.83 -16.00 20.09
CA HIS A 243 -9.57 -14.96 20.80
C HIS A 243 -10.34 -14.07 19.83
N GLN A 244 -11.43 -13.49 20.32
CA GLN A 244 -12.26 -12.55 19.57
C GLN A 244 -12.18 -11.17 20.22
N PHE A 245 -11.51 -10.24 19.55
CA PHE A 245 -11.39 -8.83 19.96
C PHE A 245 -11.89 -7.91 18.86
N SER A 246 -12.09 -6.66 19.20
CA SER A 246 -12.11 -5.55 18.24
C SER A 246 -10.74 -5.41 17.59
N ALA A 247 -10.59 -4.55 16.59
CA ALA A 247 -9.30 -4.31 15.95
C ALA A 247 -9.09 -2.85 15.62
N VAL A 248 -7.84 -2.48 15.38
CA VAL A 248 -7.50 -1.24 14.69
C VAL A 248 -6.93 -1.59 13.32
N TYR A 249 -7.54 -1.02 12.27
CA TYR A 249 -7.06 -1.14 10.90
C TYR A 249 -6.26 0.09 10.53
N GLU A 250 -5.22 -0.12 9.77
CA GLU A 250 -4.49 0.90 9.06
C GLU A 250 -4.96 0.89 7.61
N LEU A 251 -5.67 1.93 7.21
CA LEU A 251 -6.30 2.04 5.91
C LEU A 251 -5.64 3.15 5.11
N PRO A 252 -5.44 2.96 3.79
CA PRO A 252 -4.94 4.02 2.94
C PRO A 252 -5.95 5.16 2.90
N ILE A 253 -5.47 6.39 2.90
CA ILE A 253 -6.29 7.53 2.54
C ILE A 253 -6.52 7.45 1.03
N ILE A 254 -7.75 7.18 0.60
CA ILE A 254 -8.13 7.10 -0.81
C ILE A 254 -8.79 8.42 -1.18
N GLU A 255 -8.27 9.09 -2.22
CA GLU A 255 -8.98 10.21 -2.83
C GLU A 255 -10.16 9.68 -3.63
N GLU A 256 -11.36 10.15 -3.32
CA GLU A 256 -12.48 10.01 -4.25
C GLU A 256 -12.20 10.88 -5.46
N SER A 257 -12.18 10.27 -6.65
CA SER A 257 -12.19 11.02 -7.90
C SER A 257 -13.47 11.85 -7.93
N VAL A 258 -13.34 13.17 -7.90
CA VAL A 258 -14.47 14.06 -8.18
C VAL A 258 -14.72 13.95 -9.68
N ASP A 259 -15.81 13.26 -10.07
CA ASP A 259 -16.33 13.22 -11.42
C ASP A 259 -16.81 14.63 -11.85
#